data_5d6e3ea340d146a0e1cb98a0b082c445
#
_entry.id   5d6e3ea340d146a0e1cb98a0b082c445
#
_cell.length_a   1.000
_cell.length_b   1.000
_cell.length_c   1.000
_cell.angle_alpha   90.00
_cell.angle_beta   90.00
_cell.angle_gamma   90.00
#
_symmetry.space_group_name_H-M   'P 1'
#
loop_
_entity.id
_entity.type
_entity.pdbx_description
1 polymer ?
#
loop_
_entity_poly.entity_id
_entity_poly.type
_entity_poly.pdbx_seq_one_letter_code
_entity_poly.pdbx_strand_id
1 'polypeptide(L)'
;MRIGYQANAWGGVVGHPVGVTSIKDLFYLTPGDTDDTLGRIAAAGYEGVELFDGNLVELADGALEAHGLALAGVYSGANFVFPDVLPEELWRIRRAAELGQRFGAEHLVVGGGAQRTEPATLEDYERLGKALDEVASIAEEHGLTPTYHPHLSTIVEGPDQLEQVFARTRIGFCPDLGHLAAAGGDPVELMRRYADRIPYIHYKDVTEEVAFVPLGQGTVDFAGVTGALRDAAYDGWIVVELDGYDGDPDAAARDNLSYVRGLLG
;
A
#
# COMPACT_ATOMS: atom_id res chain seq x y z
N MET A 1 -9.93 10.96 -10.16
CA MET A 1 -8.80 10.20 -9.58
C MET A 1 -7.67 11.16 -9.26
N ARG A 2 -7.07 11.06 -8.09
CA ARG A 2 -5.89 11.84 -7.65
C ARG A 2 -4.67 10.95 -7.71
N ILE A 3 -3.47 11.53 -7.93
CA ILE A 3 -2.25 10.77 -8.12
C ILE A 3 -1.29 11.08 -6.98
N GLY A 4 -0.97 10.07 -6.18
CA GLY A 4 0.02 10.10 -5.13
C GLY A 4 1.24 9.23 -5.46
N TYR A 5 2.26 9.29 -4.60
CA TYR A 5 3.45 8.47 -4.69
C TYR A 5 3.79 7.86 -3.34
N GLN A 6 4.19 6.60 -3.34
CA GLN A 6 4.71 5.95 -2.15
C GLN A 6 6.20 6.29 -1.98
N ALA A 7 6.58 6.73 -0.80
CA ALA A 7 7.89 7.33 -0.56
C ALA A 7 9.09 6.36 -0.61
N ASN A 8 8.88 5.06 -0.73
CA ASN A 8 9.93 4.04 -0.61
C ASN A 8 11.01 4.06 -1.70
N ALA A 9 10.74 4.67 -2.88
CA ALA A 9 11.69 4.69 -3.99
C ALA A 9 13.04 5.37 -3.67
N TRP A 10 13.08 6.25 -2.68
CA TRP A 10 14.29 7.00 -2.32
C TRP A 10 15.11 6.39 -1.19
N GLY A 11 14.63 5.38 -0.47
CA GLY A 11 15.36 4.87 0.67
C GLY A 11 15.21 3.37 0.94
N GLY A 12 14.33 2.70 0.24
CA GLY A 12 13.96 1.32 0.57
C GLY A 12 13.18 1.24 1.90
N VAL A 13 12.67 0.07 2.22
CA VAL A 13 11.79 -0.15 3.37
C VAL A 13 12.49 -0.95 4.45
N VAL A 14 12.59 -0.39 5.65
CA VAL A 14 12.99 -1.16 6.84
C VAL A 14 11.83 -2.04 7.25
N GLY A 15 12.08 -3.34 7.38
CA GLY A 15 11.04 -4.32 7.70
C GLY A 15 10.51 -5.09 6.48
N HIS A 16 10.97 -4.78 5.28
CA HIS A 16 10.74 -5.62 4.10
C HIS A 16 11.27 -7.05 4.35
N PRO A 17 10.71 -8.13 3.74
CA PRO A 17 11.19 -9.50 3.91
C PRO A 17 12.68 -9.70 3.65
N VAL A 18 13.30 -8.81 2.86
CA VAL A 18 14.75 -8.77 2.59
C VAL A 18 15.47 -7.78 3.52
N GLY A 19 14.73 -6.97 4.30
CA GLY A 19 15.27 -5.96 5.21
C GLY A 19 15.28 -6.43 6.66
N VAL A 20 15.95 -5.64 7.51
CA VAL A 20 15.98 -5.87 8.96
C VAL A 20 14.83 -5.10 9.60
N THR A 21 13.84 -5.83 10.12
CA THR A 21 12.83 -5.21 10.98
C THR A 21 13.46 -4.92 12.34
N SER A 22 13.42 -3.68 12.79
CA SER A 22 13.73 -3.36 14.17
C SER A 22 12.64 -3.92 15.07
N ILE A 23 12.96 -4.97 15.82
CA ILE A 23 12.04 -5.55 16.82
C ILE A 23 11.76 -4.53 17.94
N LYS A 24 12.67 -3.57 18.15
CA LYS A 24 12.57 -2.59 19.22
C LYS A 24 11.51 -1.53 18.94
N ASP A 25 11.42 -1.07 17.70
CA ASP A 25 10.58 0.08 17.33
C ASP A 25 9.31 -0.33 16.59
N LEU A 26 9.28 -1.52 15.98
CA LEU A 26 8.14 -2.13 15.32
C LEU A 26 7.42 -1.27 14.24
N PHE A 27 8.05 -0.20 13.76
CA PHE A 27 7.51 0.66 12.72
C PHE A 27 8.07 0.28 11.35
N TYR A 28 7.25 0.44 10.32
CA TYR A 28 7.76 0.53 8.96
C TYR A 28 8.25 1.95 8.72
N LEU A 29 9.37 2.09 8.03
CA LEU A 29 9.85 3.40 7.61
C LEU A 29 10.70 3.29 6.34
N THR A 30 10.68 4.33 5.54
CA THR A 30 11.66 4.57 4.48
C THR A 30 12.86 5.24 5.09
N PRO A 31 14.08 4.64 5.00
CA PRO A 31 15.29 5.32 5.47
C PRO A 31 15.60 6.60 4.68
N GLY A 32 16.15 7.59 5.34
CA GLY A 32 16.52 8.86 4.74
C GLY A 32 15.78 10.04 5.37
N ASP A 33 15.93 11.21 4.76
CA ASP A 33 15.24 12.42 5.18
C ASP A 33 13.85 12.47 4.55
N THR A 34 12.81 12.37 5.39
CA THR A 34 11.41 12.37 4.92
C THR A 34 11.06 13.71 4.28
N ASP A 35 11.54 14.84 4.80
CA ASP A 35 11.24 16.17 4.23
C ASP A 35 11.88 16.34 2.85
N ASP A 36 13.14 15.91 2.65
CA ASP A 36 13.77 15.86 1.31
C ASP A 36 12.96 14.99 0.34
N THR A 37 12.49 13.82 0.79
CA THR A 37 11.65 12.93 -0.02
C THR A 37 10.33 13.59 -0.42
N LEU A 38 9.66 14.30 0.50
CA LEU A 38 8.45 15.07 0.19
C LEU A 38 8.74 16.15 -0.88
N GLY A 39 9.87 16.84 -0.75
CA GLY A 39 10.31 17.84 -1.74
C GLY A 39 10.51 17.24 -3.14
N ARG A 40 11.07 16.04 -3.26
CA ARG A 40 11.27 15.32 -4.53
C ARG A 40 9.94 14.88 -5.15
N ILE A 41 9.02 14.34 -4.35
CA ILE A 41 7.67 13.94 -4.78
C ILE A 41 6.90 15.16 -5.30
N ALA A 42 6.92 16.26 -4.57
CA ALA A 42 6.30 17.52 -4.98
C ALA A 42 6.91 18.08 -6.28
N ALA A 43 8.26 18.06 -6.39
CA ALA A 43 8.97 18.50 -7.59
C ALA A 43 8.66 17.64 -8.82
N ALA A 44 8.34 16.36 -8.65
CA ALA A 44 7.87 15.50 -9.72
C ALA A 44 6.44 15.84 -10.17
N GLY A 45 5.64 16.57 -9.34
CA GLY A 45 4.31 17.07 -9.67
C GLY A 45 3.15 16.20 -9.18
N TYR A 46 3.37 15.36 -8.19
CA TYR A 46 2.32 14.59 -7.51
C TYR A 46 1.46 15.48 -6.61
N GLU A 47 0.22 15.05 -6.34
CA GLU A 47 -0.75 15.77 -5.50
C GLU A 47 -0.75 15.28 -4.06
N GLY A 48 -0.19 14.09 -3.82
CA GLY A 48 -0.15 13.48 -2.50
C GLY A 48 0.93 12.43 -2.36
N VAL A 49 1.04 11.91 -1.16
CA VAL A 49 2.03 10.91 -0.77
C VAL A 49 1.38 9.85 0.12
N GLU A 50 1.87 8.62 0.04
CA GLU A 50 1.70 7.62 1.07
C GLU A 50 3.01 7.52 1.86
N LEU A 51 2.91 7.51 3.18
CA LEU A 51 4.04 7.36 4.08
C LEU A 51 3.85 6.16 4.99
N PHE A 52 4.95 5.54 5.37
CA PHE A 52 4.94 4.56 6.45
C PHE A 52 4.72 5.23 7.81
N ASP A 53 4.10 4.52 8.74
CA ASP A 53 3.84 5.01 10.09
C ASP A 53 5.09 5.50 10.82
N GLY A 54 6.25 4.85 10.60
CA GLY A 54 7.53 5.28 11.16
C GLY A 54 8.01 6.64 10.64
N ASN A 55 7.74 6.97 9.38
CA ASN A 55 8.11 8.27 8.82
C ASN A 55 7.27 9.42 9.43
N LEU A 56 6.04 9.15 9.86
CA LEU A 56 5.18 10.14 10.49
C LEU A 56 5.58 10.46 11.94
N VAL A 57 6.30 9.55 12.62
CA VAL A 57 6.69 9.74 14.03
C VAL A 57 7.56 11.00 14.22
N GLU A 58 8.48 11.25 13.28
CA GLU A 58 9.43 12.36 13.35
C GLU A 58 9.10 13.51 12.39
N LEU A 59 8.01 13.38 11.61
CA LEU A 59 7.61 14.40 10.65
C LEU A 59 7.16 15.67 11.38
N ALA A 60 7.69 16.80 10.97
CA ALA A 60 7.30 18.10 11.52
C ALA A 60 5.87 18.47 11.15
N ASP A 61 5.16 19.13 12.06
CA ASP A 61 3.84 19.70 11.75
C ASP A 61 3.97 20.73 10.60
N GLY A 62 3.08 20.64 9.62
CA GLY A 62 3.09 21.52 8.45
C GLY A 62 4.06 21.13 7.33
N ALA A 63 4.82 20.03 7.45
CA ALA A 63 5.74 19.60 6.41
C ALA A 63 5.01 19.26 5.10
N LEU A 64 3.90 18.57 5.17
CA LEU A 64 3.09 18.23 3.99
C LEU A 64 2.54 19.48 3.29
N GLU A 65 2.01 20.42 4.05
CA GLU A 65 1.51 21.71 3.53
C GLU A 65 2.62 22.54 2.92
N ALA A 66 3.83 22.54 3.50
CA ALA A 66 4.98 23.25 2.97
C ALA A 66 5.39 22.75 1.58
N HIS A 67 5.19 21.49 1.28
CA HIS A 67 5.42 20.88 -0.02
C HIS A 67 4.16 20.84 -0.91
N GLY A 68 3.00 21.27 -0.40
CA GLY A 68 1.73 21.24 -1.14
C GLY A 68 1.21 19.81 -1.40
N LEU A 69 1.54 18.86 -0.54
CA LEU A 69 1.14 17.47 -0.66
C LEU A 69 0.01 17.12 0.34
N ALA A 70 -0.96 16.33 -0.11
CA ALA A 70 -1.89 15.65 0.78
C ALA A 70 -1.30 14.32 1.26
N LEU A 71 -1.64 13.89 2.48
CA LEU A 71 -1.36 12.52 2.92
C LEU A 71 -2.48 11.60 2.42
N ALA A 72 -2.24 10.91 1.32
CA ALA A 72 -3.20 9.98 0.72
C ALA A 72 -3.48 8.79 1.63
N GLY A 73 -2.43 8.23 2.22
CA GLY A 73 -2.52 7.11 3.14
C GLY A 73 -1.35 7.03 4.10
N VAL A 74 -1.60 6.39 5.24
CA VAL A 74 -0.55 5.90 6.13
C VAL A 74 -0.49 4.38 6.02
N TYR A 75 0.69 3.86 5.73
CA TYR A 75 0.91 2.41 5.66
C TYR A 75 1.46 1.89 6.98
N SER A 76 0.91 0.77 7.42
CA SER A 76 1.43 -0.03 8.52
C SER A 76 1.23 -1.52 8.22
N GLY A 77 1.75 -2.41 9.05
CA GLY A 77 1.57 -3.83 8.82
C GLY A 77 1.80 -4.67 10.06
N ALA A 78 1.28 -5.90 10.02
CA ALA A 78 1.40 -6.84 11.11
C ALA A 78 1.29 -8.30 10.63
N ASN A 79 1.60 -9.25 11.52
CA ASN A 79 1.44 -10.66 11.20
C ASN A 79 -0.03 -11.10 11.19
N PHE A 80 -0.84 -10.56 12.11
CA PHE A 80 -2.30 -10.78 12.26
C PHE A 80 -2.75 -12.20 12.57
N VAL A 81 -1.95 -13.21 12.28
CA VAL A 81 -2.33 -14.64 12.40
C VAL A 81 -1.89 -15.29 13.71
N PHE A 82 -1.12 -14.59 14.54
CA PHE A 82 -0.62 -15.08 15.82
C PHE A 82 -1.38 -14.47 17.00
N PRO A 83 -2.29 -15.23 17.65
CA PRO A 83 -3.15 -14.67 18.71
C PRO A 83 -2.39 -14.04 19.88
N ASP A 84 -1.24 -14.59 20.22
CA ASP A 84 -0.47 -14.15 21.39
C ASP A 84 0.17 -12.78 21.22
N VAL A 85 0.42 -12.33 19.98
CA VAL A 85 1.03 -11.01 19.67
C VAL A 85 0.03 -10.03 19.08
N LEU A 86 -1.15 -10.48 18.68
CA LEU A 86 -2.17 -9.65 18.04
C LEU A 86 -2.53 -8.39 18.85
N PRO A 87 -2.67 -8.40 20.20
CA PRO A 87 -2.95 -7.19 20.96
C PRO A 87 -1.89 -6.09 20.77
N GLU A 88 -0.60 -6.46 20.72
CA GLU A 88 0.50 -5.51 20.50
C GLU A 88 0.50 -5.00 19.05
N GLU A 89 0.15 -5.86 18.10
CA GLU A 89 0.03 -5.49 16.69
C GLU A 89 -1.12 -4.49 16.48
N LEU A 90 -2.29 -4.73 17.08
CA LEU A 90 -3.43 -3.82 17.02
C LEU A 90 -3.15 -2.48 17.73
N TRP A 91 -2.38 -2.50 18.83
CA TRP A 91 -1.91 -1.28 19.47
C TRP A 91 -1.06 -0.43 18.51
N ARG A 92 -0.14 -1.05 17.76
CA ARG A 92 0.65 -0.36 16.72
C ARG A 92 -0.23 0.20 15.60
N ILE A 93 -1.18 -0.59 15.11
CA ILE A 93 -2.12 -0.15 14.08
C ILE A 93 -2.92 1.06 14.57
N ARG A 94 -3.38 1.06 15.83
CA ARG A 94 -4.06 2.23 16.43
C ARG A 94 -3.16 3.45 16.43
N ARG A 95 -1.90 3.29 16.79
CA ARG A 95 -0.93 4.38 16.76
C ARG A 95 -0.68 4.91 15.34
N ALA A 96 -0.62 4.04 14.34
CA ALA A 96 -0.54 4.45 12.94
C ALA A 96 -1.78 5.25 12.52
N ALA A 97 -2.97 4.82 12.94
CA ALA A 97 -4.21 5.54 12.68
C ALA A 97 -4.24 6.93 13.37
N GLU A 98 -3.77 7.03 14.62
CA GLU A 98 -3.62 8.31 15.35
C GLU A 98 -2.69 9.27 14.62
N LEU A 99 -1.53 8.78 14.14
CA LEU A 99 -0.60 9.56 13.34
C LEU A 99 -1.23 9.97 12.00
N GLY A 100 -1.87 9.03 11.30
CA GLY A 100 -2.60 9.33 10.08
C GLY A 100 -3.64 10.43 10.26
N GLN A 101 -4.46 10.34 11.31
CA GLN A 101 -5.45 11.37 11.66
C GLN A 101 -4.78 12.73 11.94
N ARG A 102 -3.66 12.75 12.70
CA ARG A 102 -2.92 13.98 13.02
C ARG A 102 -2.45 14.70 11.76
N PHE A 103 -1.97 13.97 10.76
CA PHE A 103 -1.44 14.53 9.50
C PHE A 103 -2.47 14.58 8.38
N GLY A 104 -3.74 14.27 8.67
CA GLY A 104 -4.85 14.39 7.71
C GLY A 104 -4.87 13.33 6.63
N ALA A 105 -4.37 12.12 6.92
CA ALA A 105 -4.49 10.98 6.01
C ALA A 105 -5.96 10.66 5.70
N GLU A 106 -6.22 10.19 4.49
CA GLU A 106 -7.55 9.73 4.09
C GLU A 106 -7.71 8.22 4.30
N HIS A 107 -6.60 7.47 4.21
CA HIS A 107 -6.61 6.01 4.28
C HIS A 107 -5.62 5.48 5.32
N LEU A 108 -6.02 4.36 5.97
CA LEU A 108 -5.11 3.46 6.65
C LEU A 108 -4.91 2.23 5.74
N VAL A 109 -3.70 2.07 5.23
CA VAL A 109 -3.32 0.95 4.38
C VAL A 109 -2.57 -0.07 5.24
N VAL A 110 -3.05 -1.31 5.31
CA VAL A 110 -2.37 -2.34 6.09
C VAL A 110 -1.97 -3.52 5.22
N GLY A 111 -0.70 -3.89 5.31
CA GLY A 111 -0.16 -5.12 4.77
C GLY A 111 0.02 -6.19 5.85
N GLY A 112 0.25 -7.43 5.44
CA GLY A 112 0.62 -8.51 6.35
C GLY A 112 -0.19 -9.80 6.18
N GLY A 113 -0.18 -10.61 7.24
CA GLY A 113 -0.56 -12.00 7.17
C GLY A 113 0.71 -12.86 7.06
N ALA A 114 1.32 -13.24 8.20
CA ALA A 114 2.61 -13.92 8.18
C ALA A 114 2.52 -15.30 7.52
N GLN A 115 3.41 -15.56 6.57
CA GLN A 115 3.69 -16.92 6.10
C GLN A 115 4.41 -17.71 7.19
N ARG A 116 4.10 -19.01 7.24
CA ARG A 116 4.81 -19.99 8.05
C ARG A 116 5.43 -21.06 7.16
N THR A 117 6.24 -21.93 7.75
CA THR A 117 6.82 -23.09 7.03
C THR A 117 5.73 -24.01 6.48
N GLU A 118 4.64 -24.18 7.24
CA GLU A 118 3.47 -24.94 6.82
C GLU A 118 2.54 -24.08 5.99
N PRO A 119 1.85 -24.66 4.99
CA PRO A 119 0.86 -23.93 4.20
C PRO A 119 -0.23 -23.29 5.07
N ALA A 120 -0.74 -22.15 4.64
CA ALA A 120 -1.84 -21.46 5.32
C ALA A 120 -3.10 -22.35 5.38
N THR A 121 -3.73 -22.35 6.53
CA THR A 121 -4.96 -23.11 6.80
C THR A 121 -6.19 -22.20 6.75
N LEU A 122 -7.41 -22.77 6.71
CA LEU A 122 -8.63 -22.00 6.83
C LEU A 122 -8.68 -21.20 8.14
N GLU A 123 -8.14 -21.75 9.23
CA GLU A 123 -8.07 -21.06 10.53
C GLU A 123 -7.17 -19.82 10.45
N ASP A 124 -6.08 -19.84 9.68
CA ASP A 124 -5.22 -18.67 9.49
C ASP A 124 -5.97 -17.54 8.75
N TYR A 125 -6.76 -17.86 7.71
CA TYR A 125 -7.61 -16.89 7.04
C TYR A 125 -8.76 -16.37 7.93
N GLU A 126 -9.30 -17.20 8.82
CA GLU A 126 -10.30 -16.76 9.82
C GLU A 126 -9.69 -15.78 10.83
N ARG A 127 -8.46 -16.05 11.31
CA ARG A 127 -7.72 -15.17 12.22
C ARG A 127 -7.40 -13.85 11.54
N LEU A 128 -6.85 -13.92 10.32
CA LEU A 128 -6.56 -12.73 9.53
C LEU A 128 -7.83 -11.90 9.28
N GLY A 129 -8.91 -12.52 8.85
CA GLY A 129 -10.18 -11.80 8.60
C GLY A 129 -10.72 -11.07 9.83
N LYS A 130 -10.69 -11.73 11.00
CA LYS A 130 -11.09 -11.09 12.28
C LYS A 130 -10.18 -9.93 12.67
N ALA A 131 -8.85 -10.11 12.54
CA ALA A 131 -7.89 -9.06 12.84
C ALA A 131 -8.07 -7.85 11.89
N LEU A 132 -8.33 -8.10 10.59
CA LEU A 132 -8.61 -7.04 9.63
C LEU A 132 -9.92 -6.29 9.92
N ASP A 133 -10.93 -6.96 10.48
CA ASP A 133 -12.15 -6.28 10.93
C ASP A 133 -11.91 -5.39 12.16
N GLU A 134 -11.01 -5.79 13.07
CA GLU A 134 -10.56 -4.94 14.18
C GLU A 134 -9.75 -3.74 13.67
N VAL A 135 -8.85 -3.96 12.69
CA VAL A 135 -8.13 -2.88 11.99
C VAL A 135 -9.11 -1.90 11.34
N ALA A 136 -10.14 -2.41 10.65
CA ALA A 136 -11.15 -1.57 10.03
C ALA A 136 -11.88 -0.69 11.06
N SER A 137 -12.22 -1.26 12.21
CA SER A 137 -12.86 -0.50 13.30
C SER A 137 -11.92 0.57 13.87
N ILE A 138 -10.63 0.25 14.05
CA ILE A 138 -9.63 1.22 14.51
C ILE A 138 -9.51 2.39 13.52
N ALA A 139 -9.40 2.11 12.22
CA ALA A 139 -9.29 3.15 11.20
C ALA A 139 -10.52 4.08 11.20
N GLU A 140 -11.71 3.50 11.24
CA GLU A 140 -12.99 4.23 11.27
C GLU A 140 -13.12 5.13 12.52
N GLU A 141 -12.67 4.67 13.71
CA GLU A 141 -12.61 5.48 14.94
C GLU A 141 -11.76 6.74 14.77
N HIS A 142 -10.75 6.71 13.88
CA HIS A 142 -9.87 7.84 13.58
C HIS A 142 -10.25 8.59 12.28
N GLY A 143 -11.40 8.25 11.68
CA GLY A 143 -11.88 8.90 10.45
C GLY A 143 -11.14 8.53 9.19
N LEU A 144 -10.43 7.39 9.20
CA LEU A 144 -9.68 6.88 8.05
C LEU A 144 -10.45 5.76 7.34
N THR A 145 -10.29 5.66 6.02
CA THR A 145 -10.81 4.54 5.25
C THR A 145 -9.83 3.36 5.34
N PRO A 146 -10.25 2.20 5.91
CA PRO A 146 -9.39 1.03 6.06
C PRO A 146 -9.22 0.26 4.76
N THR A 147 -7.99 -0.10 4.42
CA THR A 147 -7.70 -0.95 3.26
C THR A 147 -6.64 -2.00 3.57
N TYR A 148 -6.84 -3.21 3.06
CA TYR A 148 -5.87 -4.29 3.13
C TYR A 148 -5.12 -4.40 1.81
N HIS A 149 -3.80 -4.41 1.92
CA HIS A 149 -2.83 -4.52 0.82
C HIS A 149 -2.19 -5.93 0.84
N PRO A 150 -2.67 -6.87 0.02
CA PRO A 150 -2.03 -8.17 -0.18
C PRO A 150 -0.65 -8.00 -0.78
N HIS A 151 0.30 -8.82 -0.32
CA HIS A 151 1.71 -8.66 -0.68
C HIS A 151 2.38 -10.01 -0.87
N LEU A 152 3.30 -10.12 -1.82
CA LEU A 152 4.17 -11.28 -1.95
C LEU A 152 4.85 -11.59 -0.61
N SER A 153 5.08 -12.86 -0.34
CA SER A 153 5.64 -13.38 0.93
C SER A 153 4.70 -13.25 2.15
N THR A 154 3.40 -13.06 1.90
CA THR A 154 2.35 -13.18 2.93
C THR A 154 1.45 -14.40 2.64
N ILE A 155 0.47 -14.68 3.50
CA ILE A 155 -0.50 -15.77 3.23
C ILE A 155 -1.56 -15.36 2.20
N VAL A 156 -1.55 -14.10 1.73
CA VAL A 156 -2.47 -13.58 0.71
C VAL A 156 -1.65 -12.94 -0.40
N GLU A 157 -1.38 -13.70 -1.45
CA GLU A 157 -0.61 -13.24 -2.61
C GLU A 157 -1.48 -13.15 -3.87
N GLY A 158 -2.23 -14.20 -4.17
CA GLY A 158 -2.94 -14.35 -5.43
C GLY A 158 -4.46 -14.49 -5.29
N PRO A 159 -5.16 -14.74 -6.42
CA PRO A 159 -6.63 -14.73 -6.49
C PRO A 159 -7.32 -15.66 -5.50
N ASP A 160 -6.81 -16.89 -5.33
CA ASP A 160 -7.42 -17.88 -4.44
C ASP A 160 -7.37 -17.45 -2.97
N GLN A 161 -6.25 -16.87 -2.55
CA GLN A 161 -6.08 -16.36 -1.19
C GLN A 161 -6.90 -15.08 -0.97
N LEU A 162 -7.01 -14.21 -1.97
CA LEU A 162 -7.91 -13.05 -1.93
C LEU A 162 -9.35 -13.46 -1.67
N GLU A 163 -9.83 -14.51 -2.36
CA GLU A 163 -11.17 -15.04 -2.12
C GLU A 163 -11.34 -15.54 -0.69
N GLN A 164 -10.34 -16.26 -0.15
CA GLN A 164 -10.37 -16.76 1.22
C GLN A 164 -10.47 -15.62 2.24
N VAL A 165 -9.66 -14.57 2.09
CA VAL A 165 -9.66 -13.48 3.07
C VAL A 165 -10.89 -12.60 2.93
N PHE A 166 -11.27 -12.22 1.71
CA PHE A 166 -12.39 -11.29 1.51
C PHE A 166 -13.78 -11.91 1.75
N ALA A 167 -13.88 -13.23 1.83
CA ALA A 167 -15.07 -13.91 2.36
C ALA A 167 -15.19 -13.79 3.90
N ARG A 168 -14.15 -13.30 4.60
CA ARG A 168 -14.04 -13.31 6.08
C ARG A 168 -13.83 -11.94 6.71
N THR A 169 -13.78 -10.88 5.92
CA THR A 169 -13.58 -9.51 6.40
C THR A 169 -14.36 -8.50 5.58
N ARG A 170 -14.71 -7.41 6.21
CA ARG A 170 -15.36 -6.24 5.57
C ARG A 170 -14.37 -5.18 5.10
N ILE A 171 -13.08 -5.30 5.44
CA ILE A 171 -12.05 -4.29 5.10
C ILE A 171 -12.01 -4.00 3.60
N GLY A 172 -11.73 -2.76 3.21
CA GLY A 172 -11.51 -2.37 1.84
C GLY A 172 -10.30 -3.10 1.21
N PHE A 173 -10.22 -3.09 -0.09
CA PHE A 173 -9.12 -3.66 -0.86
C PHE A 173 -8.22 -2.55 -1.39
N CYS A 174 -6.93 -2.62 -1.09
CA CYS A 174 -5.87 -1.87 -1.76
C CYS A 174 -5.12 -2.85 -2.68
N PRO A 175 -5.55 -3.02 -3.95
CA PRO A 175 -4.78 -3.84 -4.88
C PRO A 175 -3.44 -3.18 -5.19
N ASP A 176 -2.37 -3.96 -5.09
CA ASP A 176 -1.08 -3.66 -5.70
C ASP A 176 -0.97 -4.47 -6.98
N LEU A 177 -0.95 -3.79 -8.11
CA LEU A 177 -1.03 -4.43 -9.43
C LEU A 177 0.18 -5.28 -9.72
N GLY A 178 1.38 -4.85 -9.30
CA GLY A 178 2.63 -5.58 -9.49
C GLY A 178 2.68 -6.86 -8.65
N HIS A 179 2.30 -6.80 -7.37
CA HIS A 179 2.25 -7.98 -6.53
C HIS A 179 1.22 -9.00 -7.01
N LEU A 180 0.04 -8.53 -7.41
CA LEU A 180 -1.02 -9.40 -7.92
C LEU A 180 -0.63 -10.08 -9.23
N ALA A 181 -0.01 -9.34 -10.16
CA ALA A 181 0.50 -9.90 -11.41
C ALA A 181 1.62 -10.93 -11.16
N ALA A 182 2.58 -10.61 -10.29
CA ALA A 182 3.66 -11.51 -9.90
C ALA A 182 3.15 -12.81 -9.24
N ALA A 183 2.02 -12.75 -8.53
CA ALA A 183 1.34 -13.92 -7.96
C ALA A 183 0.45 -14.68 -8.95
N GLY A 184 0.49 -14.33 -10.25
CA GLY A 184 -0.25 -15.01 -11.32
C GLY A 184 -1.72 -14.57 -11.44
N GLY A 185 -2.12 -13.48 -10.79
CA GLY A 185 -3.43 -12.88 -10.97
C GLY A 185 -3.52 -12.05 -12.25
N ASP A 186 -4.73 -11.90 -12.78
CA ASP A 186 -5.05 -10.90 -13.80
C ASP A 186 -5.55 -9.61 -13.11
N PRO A 187 -4.75 -8.53 -13.08
CA PRO A 187 -5.16 -7.29 -12.42
C PRO A 187 -6.46 -6.71 -12.97
N VAL A 188 -6.71 -6.83 -14.29
CA VAL A 188 -7.95 -6.30 -14.91
C VAL A 188 -9.18 -7.06 -14.43
N GLU A 189 -9.09 -8.40 -14.38
CA GLU A 189 -10.17 -9.24 -13.85
C GLU A 189 -10.43 -8.93 -12.37
N LEU A 190 -9.36 -8.83 -11.57
CA LEU A 190 -9.46 -8.54 -10.13
C LEU A 190 -10.08 -7.17 -9.86
N MET A 191 -9.73 -6.14 -10.64
CA MET A 191 -10.36 -4.81 -10.52
C MET A 191 -11.87 -4.87 -10.79
N ARG A 192 -12.30 -5.63 -11.80
CA ARG A 192 -13.73 -5.82 -12.10
C ARG A 192 -14.45 -6.61 -11.01
N ARG A 193 -13.82 -7.68 -10.52
CA ARG A 193 -14.39 -8.58 -9.50
C ARG A 193 -14.61 -7.89 -8.16
N TYR A 194 -13.68 -7.02 -7.76
CA TYR A 194 -13.68 -6.36 -6.45
C TYR A 194 -13.97 -4.86 -6.51
N ALA A 195 -14.53 -4.35 -7.62
CA ALA A 195 -14.75 -2.93 -7.87
C ALA A 195 -15.39 -2.17 -6.69
N ASP A 196 -16.44 -2.77 -6.08
CA ASP A 196 -17.17 -2.15 -4.97
C ASP A 196 -16.38 -2.13 -3.64
N ARG A 197 -15.18 -2.72 -3.62
CA ARG A 197 -14.35 -2.85 -2.43
C ARG A 197 -13.05 -2.06 -2.50
N ILE A 198 -12.77 -1.38 -3.62
CA ILE A 198 -11.50 -0.69 -3.88
C ILE A 198 -11.64 0.82 -3.63
N PRO A 199 -11.29 1.35 -2.45
CA PRO A 199 -11.24 2.80 -2.24
C PRO A 199 -9.85 3.40 -2.52
N TYR A 200 -8.81 2.57 -2.74
CA TYR A 200 -7.41 2.94 -2.84
C TYR A 200 -6.64 1.92 -3.66
N ILE A 201 -5.68 2.33 -4.48
CA ILE A 201 -4.97 1.41 -5.37
C ILE A 201 -3.49 1.80 -5.54
N HIS A 202 -2.61 0.79 -5.55
CA HIS A 202 -1.20 0.94 -5.91
C HIS A 202 -0.97 0.56 -7.38
N TYR A 203 -0.42 1.51 -8.14
CA TYR A 203 0.10 1.28 -9.48
C TYR A 203 1.58 0.95 -9.38
N LYS A 204 1.88 -0.32 -9.50
CA LYS A 204 3.22 -0.91 -9.49
C LYS A 204 3.35 -1.84 -10.69
N ASP A 205 4.48 -1.79 -11.38
CA ASP A 205 4.75 -2.65 -12.53
C ASP A 205 5.81 -3.70 -12.21
N VAL A 206 5.73 -4.83 -12.89
CA VAL A 206 6.59 -5.98 -12.65
C VAL A 206 6.92 -6.69 -13.97
N THR A 207 8.16 -7.15 -14.13
CA THR A 207 8.56 -7.99 -15.26
C THR A 207 8.17 -9.45 -15.07
N GLU A 208 8.31 -10.27 -16.13
CA GLU A 208 8.11 -11.73 -16.06
C GLU A 208 9.08 -12.41 -15.06
N GLU A 209 10.25 -11.84 -14.82
CA GLU A 209 11.24 -12.33 -13.86
C GLU A 209 10.99 -11.82 -12.43
N VAL A 210 9.85 -11.16 -12.18
CA VAL A 210 9.46 -10.60 -10.88
C VAL A 210 10.43 -9.49 -10.40
N ALA A 211 10.90 -8.66 -11.32
CA ALA A 211 11.58 -7.41 -10.98
C ALA A 211 10.61 -6.23 -11.08
N PHE A 212 10.55 -5.38 -10.03
CA PHE A 212 9.77 -4.16 -10.07
C PHE A 212 10.46 -3.10 -10.90
N VAL A 213 9.69 -2.44 -11.77
CA VAL A 213 10.21 -1.49 -12.77
C VAL A 213 9.28 -0.27 -12.87
N PRO A 214 9.77 0.86 -13.44
CA PRO A 214 8.90 1.98 -13.73
C PRO A 214 7.69 1.59 -14.58
N LEU A 215 6.56 2.28 -14.40
CA LEU A 215 5.30 1.96 -15.05
C LEU A 215 5.41 1.93 -16.57
N GLY A 216 4.84 0.90 -17.18
CA GLY A 216 4.87 0.66 -18.62
C GLY A 216 6.13 -0.04 -19.12
N GLN A 217 7.05 -0.44 -18.22
CA GLN A 217 8.24 -1.22 -18.56
C GLN A 217 8.10 -2.71 -18.21
N GLY A 218 7.05 -3.09 -17.51
CA GLY A 218 6.73 -4.45 -17.14
C GLY A 218 5.58 -5.05 -17.93
N THR A 219 4.80 -5.89 -17.28
CA THR A 219 3.76 -6.72 -17.90
C THR A 219 2.33 -6.33 -17.54
N VAL A 220 2.13 -5.37 -16.62
CA VAL A 220 0.80 -5.00 -16.14
C VAL A 220 0.02 -4.23 -17.22
N ASP A 221 -1.20 -4.66 -17.50
CA ASP A 221 -2.13 -3.95 -18.40
C ASP A 221 -2.79 -2.76 -17.68
N PHE A 222 -2.06 -1.67 -17.51
CA PHE A 222 -2.57 -0.44 -16.90
C PHE A 222 -3.73 0.19 -17.68
N ALA A 223 -3.79 0.01 -19.00
CA ALA A 223 -4.88 0.55 -19.81
C ALA A 223 -6.19 -0.20 -19.49
N GLY A 224 -6.14 -1.52 -19.41
CA GLY A 224 -7.26 -2.37 -19.00
C GLY A 224 -7.70 -2.09 -17.57
N VAL A 225 -6.75 -1.98 -16.63
CA VAL A 225 -7.02 -1.62 -15.22
C VAL A 225 -7.69 -0.25 -15.13
N THR A 226 -7.14 0.78 -15.79
CA THR A 226 -7.70 2.14 -15.79
C THR A 226 -9.10 2.16 -16.40
N GLY A 227 -9.34 1.34 -17.43
CA GLY A 227 -10.67 1.13 -18.02
C GLY A 227 -11.65 0.54 -17.00
N ALA A 228 -11.26 -0.53 -16.29
CA ALA A 228 -12.10 -1.15 -15.26
C ALA A 228 -12.42 -0.16 -14.10
N LEU A 229 -11.46 0.65 -13.67
CA LEU A 229 -11.67 1.69 -12.66
C LEU A 229 -12.66 2.77 -13.12
N ARG A 230 -12.59 3.18 -14.41
CA ARG A 230 -13.56 4.13 -14.99
C ARG A 230 -14.98 3.55 -15.05
N ASP A 231 -15.09 2.28 -15.47
CA ASP A 231 -16.38 1.56 -15.52
C ASP A 231 -17.03 1.48 -14.14
N ALA A 232 -16.19 1.38 -13.08
CA ALA A 232 -16.62 1.38 -11.68
C ALA A 232 -16.85 2.79 -11.11
N ALA A 233 -16.69 3.86 -11.91
CA ALA A 233 -16.73 5.24 -11.44
C ALA A 233 -15.77 5.54 -10.27
N TYR A 234 -14.61 4.90 -10.25
CA TYR A 234 -13.59 5.12 -9.23
C TYR A 234 -13.06 6.56 -9.28
N ASP A 235 -13.04 7.24 -8.14
CA ASP A 235 -12.57 8.62 -7.98
C ASP A 235 -11.51 8.78 -6.87
N GLY A 236 -11.05 7.66 -6.27
CA GLY A 236 -10.04 7.61 -5.21
C GLY A 236 -8.62 7.92 -5.67
N TRP A 237 -7.66 7.57 -4.83
CA TRP A 237 -6.24 7.72 -5.07
C TRP A 237 -5.67 6.58 -5.92
N ILE A 238 -4.90 6.95 -6.95
CA ILE A 238 -3.95 6.06 -7.61
C ILE A 238 -2.57 6.41 -7.05
N VAL A 239 -1.99 5.51 -6.29
CA VAL A 239 -0.67 5.69 -5.70
C VAL A 239 0.34 4.91 -6.52
N VAL A 240 1.32 5.61 -7.07
CA VAL A 240 2.42 4.99 -7.79
C VAL A 240 3.42 4.46 -6.77
N GLU A 241 3.86 3.23 -6.96
CA GLU A 241 4.84 2.58 -6.09
C GLU A 241 5.94 1.92 -6.92
N LEU A 242 7.18 2.08 -6.47
CA LEU A 242 8.36 1.50 -7.09
C LEU A 242 9.36 1.06 -6.01
N ASP A 243 9.50 -0.25 -5.83
CA ASP A 243 10.43 -0.84 -4.87
C ASP A 243 11.79 -1.11 -5.50
N GLY A 244 12.85 -0.83 -4.71
CA GLY A 244 14.19 -1.35 -5.02
C GLY A 244 14.73 -1.00 -6.40
N TYR A 245 14.62 0.24 -6.84
CA TYR A 245 15.05 0.69 -8.16
C TYR A 245 16.50 1.17 -8.16
N ASP A 246 17.35 0.57 -9.03
CA ASP A 246 18.77 0.90 -9.16
C ASP A 246 19.03 2.15 -10.04
N GLY A 247 18.01 2.71 -10.68
CA GLY A 247 18.10 3.90 -11.54
C GLY A 247 17.92 5.20 -10.76
N ASP A 248 17.67 6.29 -11.51
CA ASP A 248 17.36 7.61 -10.94
C ASP A 248 15.88 7.65 -10.48
N PRO A 249 15.59 7.68 -9.16
CA PRO A 249 14.22 7.68 -8.65
C PRO A 249 13.47 8.97 -9.00
N ASP A 250 14.15 10.11 -9.14
CA ASP A 250 13.52 11.37 -9.53
C ASP A 250 13.06 11.35 -10.99
N ALA A 251 13.84 10.75 -11.86
CA ALA A 251 13.44 10.54 -13.25
C ALA A 251 12.27 9.54 -13.32
N ALA A 252 12.38 8.41 -12.63
CA ALA A 252 11.30 7.41 -12.58
C ALA A 252 9.98 8.00 -12.04
N ALA A 253 10.03 8.84 -11.00
CA ALA A 253 8.84 9.50 -10.45
C ALA A 253 8.15 10.39 -11.50
N ARG A 254 8.92 11.21 -12.25
CA ARG A 254 8.37 12.06 -13.33
C ARG A 254 7.80 11.25 -14.48
N ASP A 255 8.50 10.20 -14.91
CA ASP A 255 8.07 9.35 -16.02
C ASP A 255 6.81 8.56 -15.66
N ASN A 256 6.74 8.00 -14.45
CA ASN A 256 5.57 7.31 -13.93
C ASN A 256 4.35 8.24 -13.86
N LEU A 257 4.52 9.49 -13.37
CA LEU A 257 3.42 10.47 -13.35
C LEU A 257 2.92 10.79 -14.76
N SER A 258 3.86 11.00 -15.70
CA SER A 258 3.51 11.25 -17.12
C SER A 258 2.74 10.09 -17.72
N TYR A 259 3.17 8.85 -17.42
CA TYR A 259 2.51 7.63 -17.88
C TYR A 259 1.07 7.54 -17.34
N VAL A 260 0.87 7.71 -16.03
CA VAL A 260 -0.47 7.67 -15.41
C VAL A 260 -1.37 8.78 -15.97
N ARG A 261 -0.86 10.01 -16.11
CA ARG A 261 -1.62 11.10 -16.73
C ARG A 261 -2.04 10.79 -18.18
N GLY A 262 -1.17 10.14 -18.95
CA GLY A 262 -1.48 9.65 -20.29
C GLY A 262 -2.62 8.63 -20.32
N LEU A 263 -2.72 7.77 -19.32
CA LEU A 263 -3.82 6.81 -19.16
C LEU A 263 -5.14 7.50 -18.79
N LEU A 264 -5.08 8.57 -18.02
CA LEU A 264 -6.27 9.27 -17.53
C LEU A 264 -6.89 10.22 -18.58
N GLY A 265 -6.11 10.68 -19.55
CA GLY A 265 -6.57 11.52 -20.69
C GLY A 265 -6.38 13.00 -20.46
#